data_b189603bd05e45a27a569b3fe3ebae37
#
_entry.id   b189603bd05e45a27a569b3fe3ebae37
#
_cell.length_a   1.000
_cell.length_b   1.000
_cell.length_c   1.000
_cell.angle_alpha   90.00
_cell.angle_beta   90.00
_cell.angle_gamma   90.00
#
_symmetry.space_group_name_H-M   'P 1'
#
loop_
_entity.id
_entity.type
_entity.pdbx_description
1 polymer ?
#
loop_
_entity_poly.entity_id
_entity_poly.type
_entity_poly.pdbx_seq_one_letter_code
_entity_poly.pdbx_strand_id
1 'polypeptide(L)'
;MALIINKTLGDDVPHSIMQYHGQGWGDTYVTNMTDYIVRSTNDEPNAHTFGLEIECTKLDSAITNEEIEEMFEIFPYMQAARDGSVPSNVSGSAVELTTVPMTPEAWKESGFKKLLEYMREHHFKAYSVTNTDDPNESCGCGGHIHIDKGDDWEDVVALMAMFIDQNKHAVQMIAHRDFTHYAQNNLAVLNKSNKRYSLEYIKDYMRANRNIHENALNLQHSASIEFRLPVGTLDYDLKMSHIEFLNNLYKCCDDVVHGRARIDRLTINKVCKDGDFLPTYMNELGLSCSKKLLILDKEIKAKIDAYNVDKCKVVRALSDLQLAIAMTNASDIRQGSINTITRHFNDITGASNIDNEMYYLKYLKDQRVISQGLDQYSNSHNDAVTKAYKKLKDVLAGVTIPQVYEDMKGEK
;
A
#
# COMPACT_ATOMS: atom_id res chain seq x y z
N MET A 1 24.90 -9.20 -22.88
CA MET A 1 23.83 -10.03 -22.32
C MET A 1 22.64 -9.85 -23.24
N ALA A 2 21.88 -10.91 -23.50
CA ALA A 2 20.81 -10.85 -24.48
C ALA A 2 19.48 -11.10 -23.78
N LEU A 3 18.56 -10.16 -23.93
CA LEU A 3 17.15 -10.37 -23.55
C LEU A 3 16.52 -11.33 -24.55
N ILE A 4 15.74 -12.28 -24.05
CA ILE A 4 14.91 -13.19 -24.82
C ILE A 4 13.50 -12.63 -24.76
N ILE A 5 12.98 -12.23 -25.92
CA ILE A 5 11.66 -11.65 -26.06
C ILE A 5 10.77 -12.71 -26.68
N ASN A 6 9.87 -13.27 -25.89
CA ASN A 6 8.91 -14.26 -26.35
C ASN A 6 7.54 -13.63 -26.48
N LYS A 7 6.91 -13.80 -27.64
CA LYS A 7 5.51 -13.44 -27.79
C LYS A 7 4.70 -14.31 -26.83
N THR A 8 3.80 -13.70 -26.07
CA THR A 8 2.86 -14.45 -25.25
C THR A 8 2.09 -15.41 -26.13
N LEU A 9 2.22 -16.68 -25.85
CA LEU A 9 1.77 -17.77 -26.70
C LEU A 9 0.25 -17.84 -26.73
N GLY A 10 -0.33 -17.54 -27.90
CA GLY A 10 -1.65 -18.00 -28.30
C GLY A 10 -2.84 -17.49 -27.48
N ASP A 11 -4.02 -17.77 -27.99
CA ASP A 11 -5.31 -17.36 -27.41
C ASP A 11 -5.62 -17.99 -26.02
N ASP A 12 -4.83 -18.96 -25.59
CA ASP A 12 -5.00 -19.68 -24.32
C ASP A 12 -4.17 -19.13 -23.15
N VAL A 13 -3.25 -18.18 -23.40
CA VAL A 13 -2.54 -17.50 -22.32
C VAL A 13 -3.39 -16.35 -21.85
N PRO A 14 -3.73 -16.29 -20.54
CA PRO A 14 -4.49 -15.17 -19.99
C PRO A 14 -3.81 -13.87 -20.38
N HIS A 15 -4.59 -12.97 -20.93
CA HIS A 15 -4.16 -11.66 -21.41
C HIS A 15 -3.16 -11.00 -20.46
N SER A 16 -2.10 -10.44 -21.01
CA SER A 16 -1.09 -9.73 -20.21
C SER A 16 -1.76 -8.65 -19.37
N ILE A 17 -1.14 -8.31 -18.26
CA ILE A 17 -1.52 -7.19 -17.38
C ILE A 17 -1.92 -5.95 -18.19
N MET A 18 -1.28 -5.72 -19.32
CA MET A 18 -1.49 -4.59 -20.21
C MET A 18 -2.88 -4.52 -20.85
N GLN A 19 -3.59 -5.63 -20.99
CA GLN A 19 -4.94 -5.60 -21.58
C GLN A 19 -6.01 -5.12 -20.60
N TYR A 20 -5.72 -5.14 -19.29
CA TYR A 20 -6.68 -4.69 -18.29
C TYR A 20 -6.84 -3.16 -18.28
N HIS A 21 -5.77 -2.41 -18.47
CA HIS A 21 -5.77 -0.94 -18.47
C HIS A 21 -5.95 -0.29 -19.84
N GLY A 22 -5.86 -1.05 -20.92
CA GLY A 22 -5.84 -0.53 -22.31
C GLY A 22 -7.19 -0.21 -22.94
N GLN A 23 -8.31 -0.44 -22.26
CA GLN A 23 -9.63 -0.29 -22.92
C GLN A 23 -10.54 0.67 -22.16
N GLY A 24 -10.49 1.95 -22.51
CA GLY A 24 -11.61 2.85 -22.24
C GLY A 24 -11.35 4.19 -21.58
N TRP A 25 -10.12 4.55 -21.28
CA TRP A 25 -9.80 5.80 -20.61
C TRP A 25 -8.88 6.71 -21.45
N GLY A 26 -9.43 7.35 -22.46
CA GLY A 26 -8.72 8.41 -23.19
C GLY A 26 -7.45 7.95 -23.91
N ASP A 27 -6.56 8.88 -24.21
CA ASP A 27 -5.36 8.66 -25.01
C ASP A 27 -4.40 7.66 -24.32
N THR A 28 -4.34 6.43 -24.84
CA THR A 28 -3.40 5.40 -24.41
C THR A 28 -2.32 5.27 -25.48
N TYR A 29 -1.08 5.41 -25.07
CA TYR A 29 0.08 5.20 -25.93
C TYR A 29 0.58 3.77 -25.75
N VAL A 30 0.59 2.99 -26.82
CA VAL A 30 0.93 1.56 -26.81
C VAL A 30 2.09 1.31 -27.75
N THR A 31 3.08 0.58 -27.29
CA THR A 31 4.15 0.06 -28.17
C THR A 31 3.73 -1.27 -28.80
N ASN A 32 4.46 -1.71 -29.82
CA ASN A 32 4.27 -3.02 -30.45
C ASN A 32 4.73 -4.19 -29.54
N MET A 33 5.19 -3.90 -28.30
CA MET A 33 5.78 -4.89 -27.40
C MET A 33 4.81 -5.39 -26.31
N THR A 34 3.54 -4.98 -26.37
CA THR A 34 2.55 -5.27 -25.32
C THR A 34 2.19 -6.76 -25.14
N ASP A 35 2.44 -7.59 -26.16
CA ASP A 35 2.10 -9.02 -26.14
C ASP A 35 3.32 -9.90 -25.82
N TYR A 36 4.31 -9.39 -25.13
CA TYR A 36 5.56 -10.11 -24.91
C TYR A 36 5.85 -10.37 -23.44
N ILE A 37 6.57 -11.46 -23.20
CA ILE A 37 7.26 -11.74 -21.95
C ILE A 37 8.74 -11.58 -22.22
N VAL A 38 9.45 -10.83 -21.36
CA VAL A 38 10.88 -10.61 -21.48
C VAL A 38 11.62 -11.43 -20.44
N ARG A 39 12.58 -12.22 -20.88
CA ARG A 39 13.43 -13.06 -20.05
C ARG A 39 14.90 -12.71 -20.29
N SER A 40 15.75 -13.00 -19.32
CA SER A 40 17.21 -12.96 -19.49
C SER A 40 17.75 -14.33 -19.85
N THR A 41 18.86 -14.37 -20.58
CA THR A 41 19.63 -15.61 -20.77
C THR A 41 20.26 -16.11 -19.47
N ASN A 42 20.27 -15.28 -18.41
CA ASN A 42 20.82 -15.59 -17.11
C ASN A 42 19.75 -16.06 -16.09
N ASP A 43 18.49 -16.16 -16.52
CA ASP A 43 17.41 -16.58 -15.63
C ASP A 43 17.60 -17.99 -15.09
N GLU A 44 17.16 -18.18 -13.88
CA GLU A 44 16.92 -19.53 -13.36
C GLU A 44 15.81 -20.22 -14.16
N PRO A 45 15.89 -21.56 -14.34
CA PRO A 45 14.77 -22.30 -14.91
C PRO A 45 13.48 -22.03 -14.11
N ASN A 46 12.39 -21.71 -14.81
CA ASN A 46 11.09 -21.36 -14.22
C ASN A 46 11.08 -20.08 -13.34
N ALA A 47 11.96 -19.14 -13.62
CA ALA A 47 11.90 -17.81 -12.99
C ALA A 47 10.52 -17.18 -13.23
N HIS A 48 9.90 -16.69 -12.16
CA HIS A 48 8.65 -15.92 -12.24
C HIS A 48 8.84 -14.61 -12.99
N THR A 49 7.75 -14.14 -13.59
CA THR A 49 7.73 -12.85 -14.27
C THR A 49 6.98 -11.82 -13.45
N PHE A 50 7.42 -10.58 -13.53
CA PHE A 50 6.89 -9.43 -12.81
C PHE A 50 6.52 -8.33 -13.78
N GLY A 51 5.28 -7.84 -13.68
CA GLY A 51 4.84 -6.60 -14.31
C GLY A 51 4.75 -5.49 -13.28
N LEU A 52 4.94 -4.25 -13.71
CA LEU A 52 4.82 -3.08 -12.85
C LEU A 52 3.73 -2.14 -13.35
N GLU A 53 3.02 -1.54 -12.40
CA GLU A 53 2.25 -0.33 -12.58
C GLU A 53 2.99 0.79 -11.87
N ILE A 54 3.28 1.87 -12.59
CA ILE A 54 4.02 3.02 -12.09
C ILE A 54 3.14 4.25 -12.27
N GLU A 55 2.49 4.64 -11.22
CA GLU A 55 1.71 5.86 -11.16
C GLU A 55 2.63 7.05 -10.88
N CYS A 56 2.56 8.08 -11.70
CA CYS A 56 3.37 9.28 -11.50
C CYS A 56 2.72 10.52 -12.11
N THR A 57 3.21 11.68 -11.71
CA THR A 57 2.77 12.97 -12.23
C THR A 57 3.98 13.84 -12.56
N LYS A 58 3.84 14.69 -13.57
CA LYS A 58 4.80 15.74 -13.86
C LYS A 58 4.43 16.98 -13.06
N LEU A 59 5.42 17.61 -12.41
CA LEU A 59 5.14 18.64 -11.41
C LEU A 59 4.75 20.00 -11.98
N ASP A 60 5.26 20.35 -13.15
CA ASP A 60 5.28 21.71 -13.67
C ASP A 60 4.53 21.90 -15.00
N SER A 61 4.18 20.84 -15.69
CA SER A 61 3.56 20.90 -17.00
C SER A 61 2.75 19.65 -17.34
N ALA A 62 1.92 19.73 -18.37
CA ALA A 62 1.35 18.53 -18.99
C ALA A 62 2.43 17.69 -19.64
N ILE A 63 2.19 16.38 -19.71
CA ILE A 63 3.07 15.43 -20.40
C ILE A 63 2.84 15.59 -21.90
N THR A 64 3.92 15.71 -22.67
CA THR A 64 3.87 15.83 -24.13
C THR A 64 3.97 14.47 -24.82
N ASN A 65 3.55 14.41 -26.08
CA ASN A 65 3.69 13.18 -26.88
C ASN A 65 5.18 12.85 -27.10
N GLU A 66 6.00 13.87 -27.30
CA GLU A 66 7.44 13.72 -27.49
C GLU A 66 8.11 13.07 -26.28
N GLU A 67 7.73 13.46 -25.06
CA GLU A 67 8.23 12.81 -23.83
C GLU A 67 7.80 11.35 -23.72
N ILE A 68 6.58 11.03 -24.12
CA ILE A 68 6.11 9.63 -24.16
C ILE A 68 6.89 8.82 -25.21
N GLU A 69 7.14 9.40 -26.39
CA GLU A 69 7.95 8.75 -27.44
C GLU A 69 9.39 8.51 -26.97
N GLU A 70 10.02 9.51 -26.33
CA GLU A 70 11.35 9.37 -25.75
C GLU A 70 11.40 8.28 -24.65
N MET A 71 10.39 8.21 -23.78
CA MET A 71 10.29 7.14 -22.79
C MET A 71 10.21 5.76 -23.46
N PHE A 72 9.46 5.63 -24.58
CA PHE A 72 9.37 4.39 -25.32
C PHE A 72 10.67 4.02 -26.05
N GLU A 73 11.44 4.99 -26.52
CA GLU A 73 12.77 4.73 -27.08
C GLU A 73 13.74 4.20 -26.03
N ILE A 74 13.66 4.71 -24.79
CA ILE A 74 14.47 4.25 -23.67
C ILE A 74 14.04 2.87 -23.19
N PHE A 75 12.72 2.65 -23.06
CA PHE A 75 12.13 1.43 -22.50
C PHE A 75 10.86 1.05 -23.27
N PRO A 76 10.98 0.27 -24.35
CA PRO A 76 9.84 -0.06 -25.23
C PRO A 76 8.86 -1.09 -24.65
N TYR A 77 9.12 -1.61 -23.46
CA TYR A 77 8.38 -2.72 -22.84
C TYR A 77 7.23 -2.25 -21.96
N MET A 78 6.52 -1.21 -22.34
CA MET A 78 5.43 -0.63 -21.55
C MET A 78 4.34 -0.02 -22.44
N GLN A 79 3.24 0.32 -21.79
CA GLN A 79 2.26 1.28 -22.28
C GLN A 79 2.19 2.46 -21.30
N ALA A 80 1.74 3.58 -21.78
CA ALA A 80 1.45 4.75 -20.97
C ALA A 80 -0.04 5.13 -21.13
N ALA A 81 -0.75 5.28 -20.02
CA ALA A 81 -2.14 5.68 -20.02
C ALA A 81 -2.35 6.89 -19.08
N ARG A 82 -3.31 7.74 -19.43
CA ARG A 82 -3.76 8.76 -18.48
C ARG A 82 -4.58 8.08 -17.39
N ASP A 83 -4.22 8.31 -16.15
CA ASP A 83 -4.99 7.87 -15.00
C ASP A 83 -5.52 9.07 -14.21
N GLY A 84 -6.86 9.16 -14.15
CA GLY A 84 -7.56 10.21 -13.39
C GLY A 84 -7.51 10.01 -11.87
N SER A 85 -7.06 8.86 -11.38
CA SER A 85 -6.87 8.58 -9.95
C SER A 85 -5.54 9.11 -9.44
N VAL A 86 -4.56 9.29 -10.32
CA VAL A 86 -3.26 9.86 -9.98
C VAL A 86 -3.39 11.36 -9.69
N PRO A 87 -2.94 11.83 -8.52
CA PRO A 87 -3.03 13.24 -8.17
C PRO A 87 -2.23 14.10 -9.13
N SER A 88 -2.84 15.15 -9.65
CA SER A 88 -2.12 16.07 -10.50
C SER A 88 -2.60 17.52 -10.27
N ASN A 89 -1.65 18.44 -10.11
CA ASN A 89 -1.94 19.87 -10.03
C ASN A 89 -2.11 20.51 -11.42
N VAL A 90 -1.70 19.81 -12.46
CA VAL A 90 -1.76 20.29 -13.85
C VAL A 90 -2.55 19.29 -14.69
N SER A 91 -3.53 19.76 -15.42
CA SER A 91 -4.30 18.90 -16.32
C SER A 91 -3.39 18.24 -17.36
N GLY A 92 -3.49 16.91 -17.49
CA GLY A 92 -2.68 16.12 -18.40
C GLY A 92 -1.26 15.83 -17.92
N SER A 93 -0.97 16.04 -16.63
CA SER A 93 0.35 15.74 -16.05
C SER A 93 0.44 14.35 -15.40
N ALA A 94 -0.69 13.67 -15.18
CA ALA A 94 -0.72 12.35 -14.57
C ALA A 94 -0.63 11.24 -15.63
N VAL A 95 0.14 10.20 -15.32
CA VAL A 95 0.30 9.02 -16.17
C VAL A 95 0.51 7.78 -15.30
N GLU A 96 -0.05 6.68 -15.78
CA GLU A 96 0.29 5.35 -15.34
C GLU A 96 1.07 4.64 -16.45
N LEU A 97 2.22 4.08 -16.09
CA LEU A 97 3.02 3.22 -16.96
C LEU A 97 2.80 1.77 -16.53
N THR A 98 2.27 0.97 -17.43
CA THR A 98 2.11 -0.48 -17.23
C THR A 98 3.11 -1.23 -18.08
N THR A 99 3.87 -2.13 -17.49
CA THR A 99 4.97 -2.81 -18.17
C THR A 99 4.63 -4.23 -18.57
N VAL A 100 5.30 -4.76 -19.58
CA VAL A 100 5.25 -6.19 -19.89
C VAL A 100 5.87 -7.00 -18.75
N PRO A 101 5.45 -8.26 -18.55
CA PRO A 101 6.06 -9.13 -17.55
C PRO A 101 7.52 -9.44 -17.89
N MET A 102 8.41 -9.27 -16.90
CA MET A 102 9.84 -9.57 -17.02
C MET A 102 10.33 -10.38 -15.84
N THR A 103 11.32 -11.23 -16.08
CA THR A 103 12.05 -11.90 -15.00
C THR A 103 12.93 -10.90 -14.22
N PRO A 104 13.31 -11.19 -12.97
CA PRO A 104 14.16 -10.29 -12.19
C PRO A 104 15.47 -9.88 -12.89
N GLU A 105 16.11 -10.83 -13.59
CA GLU A 105 17.33 -10.53 -14.34
C GLU A 105 17.05 -9.67 -15.58
N ALA A 106 15.93 -9.93 -16.27
CA ALA A 106 15.54 -9.08 -17.40
C ALA A 106 15.24 -7.64 -16.96
N TRP A 107 14.68 -7.42 -15.79
CA TRP A 107 14.50 -6.09 -15.22
C TRP A 107 15.82 -5.31 -15.10
N LYS A 108 16.89 -5.97 -14.66
CA LYS A 108 18.23 -5.37 -14.53
C LYS A 108 18.84 -4.99 -15.88
N GLU A 109 18.51 -5.74 -16.93
CA GLU A 109 19.08 -5.63 -18.27
C GLU A 109 18.24 -4.76 -19.22
N SER A 110 16.98 -4.49 -18.91
CA SER A 110 15.98 -3.92 -19.83
C SER A 110 16.13 -2.42 -20.16
N GLY A 111 16.96 -1.70 -19.46
CA GLY A 111 17.02 -0.23 -19.57
C GLY A 111 16.06 0.49 -18.61
N PHE A 112 15.33 -0.22 -17.77
CA PHE A 112 14.39 0.33 -16.81
C PHE A 112 14.99 1.42 -15.90
N LYS A 113 16.24 1.23 -15.45
CA LYS A 113 16.96 2.25 -14.68
C LYS A 113 17.06 3.58 -15.43
N LYS A 114 17.36 3.54 -16.72
CA LYS A 114 17.46 4.75 -17.56
C LYS A 114 16.11 5.43 -17.72
N LEU A 115 15.02 4.67 -17.83
CA LEU A 115 13.67 5.23 -17.84
C LEU A 115 13.40 6.04 -16.57
N LEU A 116 13.64 5.45 -15.39
CA LEU A 116 13.38 6.14 -14.12
C LEU A 116 14.28 7.37 -13.92
N GLU A 117 15.53 7.32 -14.39
CA GLU A 117 16.45 8.46 -14.39
C GLU A 117 15.94 9.57 -15.31
N TYR A 118 15.54 9.25 -16.55
CA TYR A 118 14.91 10.17 -17.49
C TYR A 118 13.68 10.85 -16.87
N MET A 119 12.78 10.07 -16.29
CA MET A 119 11.56 10.60 -15.67
C MET A 119 11.86 11.59 -14.54
N ARG A 120 12.86 11.32 -13.70
CA ARG A 120 13.28 12.25 -12.63
C ARG A 120 13.89 13.55 -13.20
N GLU A 121 14.69 13.44 -14.24
CA GLU A 121 15.30 14.60 -14.93
C GLU A 121 14.24 15.48 -15.60
N HIS A 122 13.12 14.90 -16.04
CA HIS A 122 12.00 15.59 -16.65
C HIS A 122 10.86 15.94 -15.66
N HIS A 123 11.21 16.05 -14.37
CA HIS A 123 10.31 16.51 -13.31
C HIS A 123 9.10 15.62 -13.02
N PHE A 124 9.13 14.35 -13.43
CA PHE A 124 8.17 13.37 -12.96
C PHE A 124 8.41 13.03 -11.49
N LYS A 125 7.34 12.77 -10.79
CA LYS A 125 7.38 12.37 -9.39
C LYS A 125 6.29 11.34 -9.12
N ALA A 126 6.64 10.29 -8.39
CA ALA A 126 5.70 9.42 -7.73
C ALA A 126 5.51 9.94 -6.30
N TYR A 127 4.26 10.14 -5.88
CA TYR A 127 3.94 10.60 -4.53
C TYR A 127 3.59 9.42 -3.63
N SER A 128 3.97 9.51 -2.37
CA SER A 128 3.38 8.68 -1.32
C SER A 128 2.31 9.46 -0.55
N VAL A 129 1.32 8.76 0.00
CA VAL A 129 0.25 9.34 0.82
C VAL A 129 0.79 10.15 2.01
N THR A 130 1.98 9.81 2.46
CA THR A 130 2.65 10.43 3.61
C THR A 130 3.20 11.82 3.33
N ASN A 131 3.26 12.25 2.06
CA ASN A 131 3.86 13.52 1.66
C ASN A 131 2.83 14.62 1.38
N THR A 132 1.54 14.40 1.58
CA THR A 132 0.52 15.42 1.39
C THR A 132 0.14 16.03 2.73
N ASP A 133 0.25 17.35 2.85
CA ASP A 133 -0.25 18.10 4.00
C ASP A 133 -1.78 18.14 4.06
N ASP A 134 -2.47 17.65 3.02
CA ASP A 134 -3.95 17.59 2.95
C ASP A 134 -4.43 16.13 3.08
N PRO A 135 -5.10 15.79 4.20
CA PRO A 135 -5.68 14.46 4.38
C PRO A 135 -6.85 14.16 3.41
N ASN A 136 -7.37 15.16 2.69
CA ASN A 136 -8.34 14.95 1.61
C ASN A 136 -7.68 14.74 0.25
N GLU A 137 -6.41 15.08 0.11
CA GLU A 137 -5.56 14.63 -0.98
C GLU A 137 -5.05 13.22 -0.66
N SER A 138 -5.99 12.30 -0.51
CA SER A 138 -5.77 10.90 -0.14
C SER A 138 -5.11 10.07 -1.26
N CYS A 139 -4.43 10.71 -2.16
CA CYS A 139 -3.93 10.11 -3.37
C CYS A 139 -2.41 10.01 -3.27
N GLY A 140 -1.93 8.83 -2.98
CA GLY A 140 -0.54 8.48 -3.22
C GLY A 140 -0.46 7.65 -4.48
N CYS A 141 0.56 7.88 -5.27
CA CYS A 141 0.89 6.99 -6.36
C CYS A 141 1.19 5.60 -5.81
N GLY A 142 0.57 4.58 -6.37
CA GLY A 142 0.89 3.18 -6.12
C GLY A 142 2.16 2.77 -6.86
N GLY A 143 2.77 1.72 -6.35
CA GLY A 143 3.91 1.07 -7.02
C GLY A 143 3.63 -0.41 -7.21
N HIS A 144 2.48 -0.73 -7.81
CA HIS A 144 1.94 -2.08 -7.85
C HIS A 144 2.85 -3.03 -8.62
N ILE A 145 2.96 -4.26 -8.13
CA ILE A 145 3.79 -5.30 -8.71
C ILE A 145 2.94 -6.52 -8.93
N HIS A 146 2.88 -6.98 -10.17
CA HIS A 146 2.21 -8.22 -10.54
C HIS A 146 3.22 -9.35 -10.63
N ILE A 147 2.88 -10.50 -10.09
CA ILE A 147 3.61 -11.75 -10.28
C ILE A 147 2.71 -12.78 -10.97
N ASP A 148 3.24 -13.54 -11.91
CA ASP A 148 2.50 -14.60 -12.58
C ASP A 148 2.02 -15.68 -11.60
N LYS A 149 0.84 -16.22 -11.87
CA LYS A 149 0.28 -17.34 -11.13
C LYS A 149 0.95 -18.62 -11.59
N GLY A 150 1.67 -19.28 -10.68
CA GLY A 150 2.17 -20.64 -10.89
C GLY A 150 1.13 -21.71 -10.53
N ASP A 151 1.54 -22.96 -10.61
CA ASP A 151 0.75 -24.06 -10.06
C ASP A 151 0.53 -23.87 -8.56
N ASP A 152 -0.62 -24.32 -8.05
CA ASP A 152 -1.00 -24.21 -6.63
C ASP A 152 -0.94 -22.78 -6.05
N TRP A 153 -1.04 -21.76 -6.91
CA TRP A 153 -0.95 -20.33 -6.53
C TRP A 153 -1.90 -19.94 -5.39
N GLU A 154 -3.08 -20.57 -5.25
CA GLU A 154 -4.02 -20.26 -4.17
C GLU A 154 -3.47 -20.64 -2.79
N ASP A 155 -2.75 -21.74 -2.68
CA ASP A 155 -2.07 -22.15 -1.44
C ASP A 155 -0.87 -21.25 -1.16
N VAL A 156 -0.12 -20.89 -2.20
CA VAL A 156 1.01 -19.95 -2.11
C VAL A 156 0.54 -18.59 -1.61
N VAL A 157 -0.52 -18.02 -2.20
CA VAL A 157 -1.02 -16.70 -1.82
C VAL A 157 -1.64 -16.69 -0.42
N ALA A 158 -2.25 -17.78 0.02
CA ALA A 158 -2.74 -17.91 1.38
C ALA A 158 -1.59 -17.86 2.40
N LEU A 159 -0.46 -18.52 2.11
CA LEU A 159 0.75 -18.42 2.92
C LEU A 159 1.38 -17.03 2.87
N MET A 160 1.41 -16.39 1.70
CA MET A 160 1.88 -15.00 1.57
C MET A 160 1.05 -14.05 2.44
N ALA A 161 -0.28 -14.17 2.41
CA ALA A 161 -1.17 -13.36 3.24
C ALA A 161 -0.92 -13.59 4.74
N MET A 162 -0.73 -14.84 5.17
CA MET A 162 -0.35 -15.17 6.55
C MET A 162 1.00 -14.55 6.93
N PHE A 163 1.99 -14.64 6.05
CA PHE A 163 3.32 -14.08 6.29
C PHE A 163 3.25 -12.56 6.42
N ILE A 164 2.57 -11.89 5.49
CA ILE A 164 2.39 -10.44 5.50
C ILE A 164 1.71 -9.99 6.80
N ASP A 165 0.65 -10.69 7.21
CA ASP A 165 -0.07 -10.36 8.43
C ASP A 165 0.80 -10.55 9.70
N GLN A 166 1.54 -11.65 9.77
CA GLN A 166 2.42 -11.95 10.91
C GLN A 166 3.62 -11.00 11.01
N ASN A 167 4.11 -10.49 9.87
CA ASN A 167 5.27 -9.61 9.77
C ASN A 167 4.88 -8.20 9.30
N LYS A 168 3.64 -7.77 9.52
CA LYS A 168 3.05 -6.58 8.89
C LYS A 168 3.93 -5.33 9.02
N HIS A 169 4.53 -5.09 10.18
CA HIS A 169 5.37 -3.92 10.39
C HIS A 169 6.67 -3.94 9.59
N ALA A 170 7.33 -5.10 9.52
CA ALA A 170 8.51 -5.25 8.68
C ALA A 170 8.15 -5.12 7.19
N VAL A 171 6.99 -5.67 6.79
CA VAL A 171 6.50 -5.57 5.40
C VAL A 171 6.14 -4.13 5.05
N GLN A 172 5.50 -3.38 5.95
CA GLN A 172 5.22 -1.94 5.77
C GLN A 172 6.52 -1.15 5.60
N MET A 173 7.56 -1.45 6.40
CA MET A 173 8.86 -0.81 6.26
C MET A 173 9.52 -1.12 4.91
N ILE A 174 9.50 -2.38 4.48
CA ILE A 174 10.05 -2.80 3.18
C ILE A 174 9.27 -2.12 2.04
N ALA A 175 7.96 -2.11 2.11
CA ALA A 175 7.09 -1.47 1.11
C ALA A 175 7.14 0.06 1.15
N HIS A 176 7.72 0.63 2.21
CA HIS A 176 7.79 2.07 2.45
C HIS A 176 6.41 2.73 2.51
N ARG A 177 5.40 1.99 2.95
CA ARG A 177 4.00 2.41 2.99
C ARG A 177 3.24 1.64 4.07
N ASP A 178 2.34 2.33 4.76
CA ASP A 178 1.40 1.70 5.70
C ASP A 178 0.24 1.00 4.96
N PHE A 179 -0.37 0.02 5.62
CA PHE A 179 -1.64 -0.53 5.15
C PHE A 179 -2.72 0.56 5.21
N THR A 180 -3.27 0.89 4.06
CA THR A 180 -4.26 1.96 3.89
C THR A 180 -5.54 1.42 3.29
N HIS A 181 -6.50 2.30 3.04
CA HIS A 181 -7.71 1.93 2.30
C HIS A 181 -7.40 1.34 0.91
N TYR A 182 -6.32 1.82 0.26
CA TYR A 182 -5.93 1.38 -1.08
C TYR A 182 -5.00 0.15 -1.12
N ALA A 183 -4.54 -0.32 0.04
CA ALA A 183 -3.72 -1.53 0.19
C ALA A 183 -3.99 -2.16 1.56
N GLN A 184 -5.17 -2.77 1.73
CA GLN A 184 -5.61 -3.33 3.00
C GLN A 184 -4.91 -4.67 3.28
N ASN A 185 -4.59 -4.92 4.55
CA ASN A 185 -4.14 -6.26 4.93
C ASN A 185 -5.27 -7.27 4.70
N ASN A 186 -5.02 -8.26 3.85
CA ASN A 186 -6.00 -9.27 3.44
C ASN A 186 -6.66 -9.99 4.63
N LEU A 187 -5.95 -10.18 5.74
CA LEU A 187 -6.42 -10.92 6.91
C LEU A 187 -6.86 -10.02 8.07
N ALA A 188 -6.90 -8.70 7.89
CA ALA A 188 -7.25 -7.75 8.96
C ALA A 188 -8.58 -8.06 9.67
N VAL A 189 -9.58 -8.54 8.93
CA VAL A 189 -10.88 -8.90 9.49
C VAL A 189 -10.80 -10.16 10.37
N LEU A 190 -9.96 -11.14 10.00
CA LEU A 190 -9.81 -12.39 10.73
C LEU A 190 -9.09 -12.18 12.07
N ASN A 191 -8.18 -11.23 12.16
CA ASN A 191 -7.40 -10.94 13.37
C ASN A 191 -8.21 -10.46 14.56
N LYS A 192 -9.45 -10.02 14.33
CA LYS A 192 -10.37 -9.61 15.41
C LYS A 192 -10.80 -10.75 16.34
N SER A 193 -10.57 -12.01 15.97
CA SER A 193 -11.13 -13.17 16.66
C SER A 193 -10.13 -13.97 17.44
N ASN A 194 -8.98 -13.66 17.85
CA ASN A 194 -8.02 -14.47 18.62
C ASN A 194 -7.98 -15.98 18.26
N LYS A 195 -8.51 -16.36 17.09
CA LYS A 195 -8.56 -17.73 16.59
C LYS A 195 -7.37 -17.98 15.69
N ARG A 196 -6.81 -19.18 15.78
CA ARG A 196 -5.86 -19.68 14.79
C ARG A 196 -6.65 -20.32 13.66
N TYR A 197 -6.39 -19.90 12.44
CA TYR A 197 -7.01 -20.43 11.24
C TYR A 197 -6.07 -21.41 10.55
N SER A 198 -6.61 -22.47 9.96
CA SER A 198 -5.86 -23.38 9.11
C SER A 198 -5.54 -22.70 7.76
N LEU A 199 -4.53 -23.20 7.06
CA LEU A 199 -4.21 -22.71 5.71
C LEU A 199 -5.41 -22.84 4.77
N GLU A 200 -6.12 -23.98 4.83
CA GLU A 200 -7.32 -24.21 4.02
C GLU A 200 -8.41 -23.17 4.28
N TYR A 201 -8.65 -22.82 5.55
CA TYR A 201 -9.60 -21.77 5.89
C TYR A 201 -9.18 -20.43 5.30
N ILE A 202 -7.90 -20.07 5.36
CA ILE A 202 -7.39 -18.82 4.82
C ILE A 202 -7.49 -18.81 3.29
N LYS A 203 -7.18 -19.92 2.63
CA LYS A 203 -7.35 -20.09 1.18
C LYS A 203 -8.81 -19.85 0.77
N ASP A 204 -9.77 -20.48 1.44
CA ASP A 204 -11.19 -20.28 1.18
C ASP A 204 -11.64 -18.84 1.44
N TYR A 205 -11.12 -18.23 2.51
CA TYR A 205 -11.39 -16.83 2.82
C TYR A 205 -10.85 -15.90 1.72
N MET A 206 -9.61 -16.10 1.28
CA MET A 206 -9.00 -15.32 0.21
C MET A 206 -9.77 -15.48 -1.11
N ARG A 207 -10.17 -16.72 -1.44
CA ARG A 207 -11.01 -17.02 -2.62
C ARG A 207 -12.36 -16.31 -2.57
N ALA A 208 -13.03 -16.33 -1.42
CA ALA A 208 -14.32 -15.65 -1.21
C ALA A 208 -14.20 -14.11 -1.33
N ASN A 209 -13.06 -13.56 -0.99
CA ASN A 209 -12.76 -12.12 -0.99
C ASN A 209 -11.89 -11.67 -2.17
N ARG A 210 -11.73 -12.51 -3.21
CA ARG A 210 -10.87 -12.22 -4.37
C ARG A 210 -11.26 -10.97 -5.15
N ASN A 211 -12.51 -10.51 -5.02
CA ASN A 211 -13.04 -9.33 -5.73
C ASN A 211 -12.81 -8.01 -4.97
N ILE A 212 -12.09 -8.02 -3.85
CA ILE A 212 -11.73 -6.81 -3.12
C ILE A 212 -10.46 -6.25 -3.75
N HIS A 213 -10.64 -5.22 -4.56
CA HIS A 213 -9.56 -4.55 -5.31
C HIS A 213 -8.50 -3.93 -4.38
N GLU A 214 -8.92 -3.40 -3.24
CA GLU A 214 -8.10 -2.66 -2.30
C GLU A 214 -7.23 -3.56 -1.39
N ASN A 215 -7.27 -4.87 -1.57
CA ASN A 215 -6.42 -5.78 -0.81
C ASN A 215 -4.94 -5.61 -1.21
N ALA A 216 -4.03 -5.73 -0.24
CA ALA A 216 -2.58 -5.70 -0.49
C ALA A 216 -2.10 -6.81 -1.44
N LEU A 217 -2.77 -7.98 -1.39
CA LEU A 217 -2.70 -9.00 -2.41
C LEU A 217 -4.05 -9.03 -3.14
N ASN A 218 -4.13 -8.35 -4.27
CA ASN A 218 -5.32 -8.33 -5.11
C ASN A 218 -5.31 -9.55 -6.05
N LEU A 219 -6.42 -10.29 -6.06
CA LEU A 219 -6.58 -11.56 -6.78
C LEU A 219 -7.54 -11.47 -7.95
N GLN A 220 -8.02 -10.28 -8.31
CA GLN A 220 -9.00 -10.08 -9.37
C GLN A 220 -8.46 -10.47 -10.74
N HIS A 221 -7.16 -10.28 -10.98
CA HIS A 221 -6.52 -10.58 -12.26
C HIS A 221 -6.49 -12.08 -12.51
N SER A 222 -6.82 -12.49 -13.74
CA SER A 222 -6.85 -13.92 -14.11
C SER A 222 -5.45 -14.55 -14.15
N ALA A 223 -4.44 -13.79 -14.62
CA ALA A 223 -3.09 -14.29 -14.89
C ALA A 223 -2.08 -13.99 -13.79
N SER A 224 -2.36 -13.02 -12.92
CA SER A 224 -1.38 -12.53 -11.95
C SER A 224 -1.98 -12.32 -10.56
N ILE A 225 -1.09 -12.22 -9.59
CA ILE A 225 -1.35 -11.72 -8.24
C ILE A 225 -0.74 -10.32 -8.20
N GLU A 226 -1.53 -9.32 -7.87
CA GLU A 226 -1.07 -7.94 -7.74
C GLU A 226 -0.72 -7.65 -6.27
N PHE A 227 0.51 -7.22 -6.03
CA PHE A 227 0.97 -6.72 -4.74
C PHE A 227 0.89 -5.19 -4.72
N ARG A 228 -0.09 -4.64 -4.03
CA ARG A 228 -0.45 -3.22 -4.04
C ARG A 228 0.21 -2.39 -2.95
N LEU A 229 0.90 -3.04 -1.99
CA LEU A 229 1.45 -2.34 -0.83
C LEU A 229 2.64 -1.43 -1.15
N PRO A 230 3.54 -1.73 -2.12
CA PRO A 230 4.69 -0.88 -2.39
C PRO A 230 4.31 0.57 -2.67
N VAL A 231 5.10 1.50 -2.11
CA VAL A 231 4.96 2.93 -2.42
C VAL A 231 5.26 3.21 -3.89
N GLY A 232 4.59 4.20 -4.46
CA GLY A 232 5.01 4.77 -5.75
C GLY A 232 6.40 5.39 -5.62
N THR A 233 7.30 5.01 -6.49
CA THR A 233 8.69 5.52 -6.47
C THR A 233 9.32 5.48 -7.86
N LEU A 234 10.14 6.48 -8.15
CA LEU A 234 11.06 6.51 -9.29
C LEU A 234 12.51 6.18 -8.88
N ASP A 235 12.72 5.72 -7.64
CA ASP A 235 14.00 5.19 -7.21
C ASP A 235 14.15 3.75 -7.69
N TYR A 236 15.17 3.50 -8.52
CA TYR A 236 15.41 2.20 -9.12
C TYR A 236 15.75 1.12 -8.09
N ASP A 237 16.62 1.43 -7.13
CA ASP A 237 17.11 0.45 -6.17
C ASP A 237 15.97 0.04 -5.20
N LEU A 238 15.15 1.01 -4.80
CA LEU A 238 13.95 0.75 -4.01
C LEU A 238 12.93 -0.10 -4.79
N LYS A 239 12.68 0.22 -6.07
CA LYS A 239 11.73 -0.55 -6.90
C LYS A 239 12.23 -2.00 -7.09
N MET A 240 13.52 -2.18 -7.36
CA MET A 240 14.13 -3.51 -7.50
C MET A 240 14.08 -4.29 -6.18
N SER A 241 14.29 -3.65 -5.04
CA SER A 241 14.16 -4.31 -3.74
C SER A 241 12.73 -4.79 -3.46
N HIS A 242 11.72 -4.07 -3.93
CA HIS A 242 10.31 -4.52 -3.84
C HIS A 242 10.05 -5.75 -4.72
N ILE A 243 10.59 -5.79 -5.95
CA ILE A 243 10.50 -6.97 -6.84
C ILE A 243 11.18 -8.17 -6.19
N GLU A 244 12.39 -7.98 -5.68
CA GLU A 244 13.14 -9.06 -5.02
C GLU A 244 12.41 -9.57 -3.77
N PHE A 245 11.81 -8.68 -2.97
CA PHE A 245 11.01 -9.09 -1.82
C PHE A 245 9.83 -9.97 -2.23
N LEU A 246 9.05 -9.56 -3.24
CA LEU A 246 7.90 -10.32 -3.70
C LEU A 246 8.32 -11.66 -4.29
N ASN A 247 9.38 -11.69 -5.11
CA ASN A 247 9.93 -12.91 -5.68
C ASN A 247 10.36 -13.90 -4.59
N ASN A 248 11.11 -13.42 -3.61
CA ASN A 248 11.61 -14.27 -2.52
C ASN A 248 10.46 -14.76 -1.63
N LEU A 249 9.48 -13.91 -1.33
CA LEU A 249 8.30 -14.29 -0.57
C LEU A 249 7.52 -15.38 -1.29
N TYR A 250 7.26 -15.20 -2.59
CA TYR A 250 6.56 -16.18 -3.40
C TYR A 250 7.32 -17.52 -3.42
N LYS A 251 8.62 -17.52 -3.76
CA LYS A 251 9.48 -18.70 -3.77
C LYS A 251 9.51 -19.42 -2.41
N CYS A 252 9.64 -18.67 -1.31
CA CYS A 252 9.63 -19.27 0.02
C CYS A 252 8.28 -19.90 0.38
N CYS A 253 7.17 -19.30 -0.02
CA CYS A 253 5.83 -19.88 0.18
C CYS A 253 5.61 -21.10 -0.71
N ASP A 254 6.02 -21.05 -1.96
CA ASP A 254 5.97 -22.15 -2.91
C ASP A 254 6.78 -23.35 -2.42
N ASP A 255 7.97 -23.13 -1.88
CA ASP A 255 8.78 -24.19 -1.23
C ASP A 255 8.05 -24.86 -0.05
N VAL A 256 7.27 -24.11 0.72
CA VAL A 256 6.48 -24.66 1.83
C VAL A 256 5.30 -25.47 1.29
N VAL A 257 4.58 -24.97 0.30
CA VAL A 257 3.43 -25.66 -0.33
C VAL A 257 3.86 -27.01 -0.89
N HIS A 258 4.99 -27.05 -1.57
CA HIS A 258 5.53 -28.29 -2.18
C HIS A 258 6.38 -29.14 -1.23
N GLY A 259 6.41 -28.83 0.07
CA GLY A 259 7.15 -29.60 1.07
C GLY A 259 8.69 -29.52 0.95
N ARG A 260 9.22 -28.58 0.16
CA ARG A 260 10.67 -28.34 0.04
C ARG A 260 11.22 -27.57 1.24
N ALA A 261 10.37 -26.84 1.96
CA ALA A 261 10.70 -26.15 3.20
C ALA A 261 9.61 -26.35 4.26
N ARG A 262 9.97 -26.17 5.53
CA ARG A 262 9.03 -26.21 6.65
C ARG A 262 8.45 -24.80 6.88
N ILE A 263 7.17 -24.70 7.24
CA ILE A 263 6.47 -23.45 7.52
C ILE A 263 7.12 -22.63 8.65
N ASP A 264 7.71 -23.28 9.66
CA ASP A 264 8.43 -22.61 10.74
C ASP A 264 9.75 -21.95 10.31
N ARG A 265 10.19 -22.21 9.07
CA ARG A 265 11.34 -21.58 8.43
C ARG A 265 10.98 -20.39 7.55
N LEU A 266 9.69 -20.14 7.33
CA LEU A 266 9.20 -18.98 6.63
C LEU A 266 9.28 -17.75 7.55
N THR A 267 10.40 -17.05 7.50
CA THR A 267 10.72 -15.91 8.35
C THR A 267 11.13 -14.70 7.51
N ILE A 268 10.97 -13.49 8.05
CA ILE A 268 11.37 -12.26 7.36
C ILE A 268 12.85 -12.29 6.94
N ASN A 269 13.72 -12.81 7.81
CA ASN A 269 15.15 -12.94 7.49
C ASN A 269 15.41 -13.89 6.32
N LYS A 270 14.60 -14.96 6.18
CA LYS A 270 14.76 -15.90 5.07
C LYS A 270 14.32 -15.24 3.75
N VAL A 271 13.21 -14.52 3.78
CA VAL A 271 12.68 -13.81 2.60
C VAL A 271 13.61 -12.68 2.15
N CYS A 272 14.20 -11.94 3.10
CA CYS A 272 15.00 -10.75 2.80
C CYS A 272 16.50 -11.02 2.66
N LYS A 273 16.93 -12.29 2.68
CA LYS A 273 18.35 -12.66 2.69
C LYS A 273 19.00 -12.54 1.32
N ASP A 274 18.28 -12.90 0.29
CA ASP A 274 18.80 -13.11 -1.06
C ASP A 274 18.34 -11.96 -1.98
N GLY A 275 19.20 -11.50 -2.87
CA GLY A 275 19.00 -10.44 -3.84
C GLY A 275 20.18 -9.49 -3.91
N ASP A 276 20.17 -8.62 -4.92
CA ASP A 276 21.22 -7.61 -5.13
C ASP A 276 20.87 -6.29 -4.43
N PHE A 277 19.57 -5.97 -4.34
CA PHE A 277 19.04 -4.70 -3.82
C PHE A 277 18.44 -4.86 -2.42
N LEU A 278 17.61 -5.87 -2.22
CA LEU A 278 16.87 -6.08 -0.98
C LEU A 278 17.76 -6.18 0.27
N PRO A 279 18.87 -6.96 0.29
CA PRO A 279 19.74 -7.02 1.46
C PRO A 279 20.38 -5.67 1.80
N THR A 280 20.75 -4.88 0.78
CA THR A 280 21.30 -3.53 0.96
C THR A 280 20.24 -2.62 1.58
N TYR A 281 19.04 -2.61 1.00
CA TYR A 281 17.92 -1.84 1.52
C TYR A 281 17.53 -2.23 2.95
N MET A 282 17.52 -3.53 3.28
CA MET A 282 17.30 -4.02 4.65
C MET A 282 18.37 -3.51 5.64
N ASN A 283 19.63 -3.38 5.19
CA ASN A 283 20.70 -2.79 5.99
C ASN A 283 20.46 -1.30 6.25
N GLU A 284 20.04 -0.55 5.24
CA GLU A 284 19.71 0.88 5.35
C GLU A 284 18.55 1.12 6.32
N LEU A 285 17.54 0.27 6.27
CA LEU A 285 16.43 0.27 7.24
C LEU A 285 16.86 -0.20 8.64
N GLY A 286 18.09 -0.71 8.81
CA GLY A 286 18.57 -1.28 10.06
C GLY A 286 17.92 -2.63 10.42
N LEU A 287 17.33 -3.32 9.45
CA LEU A 287 16.57 -4.57 9.62
C LEU A 287 17.35 -5.83 9.32
N SER A 288 18.62 -5.73 8.96
CA SER A 288 19.48 -6.87 8.57
C SER A 288 19.79 -7.86 9.69
N CYS A 289 19.36 -7.60 10.91
CA CYS A 289 19.64 -8.43 12.08
C CYS A 289 18.35 -8.85 12.79
N SER A 290 18.14 -10.17 12.95
CA SER A 290 16.97 -10.73 13.63
C SER A 290 16.74 -10.21 15.05
N LYS A 291 17.81 -9.82 15.78
CA LYS A 291 17.68 -9.17 17.08
C LYS A 291 17.09 -7.77 17.00
N LYS A 292 17.49 -7.00 15.97
CA LYS A 292 16.92 -5.66 15.73
C LYS A 292 15.45 -5.75 15.36
N LEU A 293 15.05 -6.69 14.50
CA LEU A 293 13.65 -6.93 14.16
C LEU A 293 12.79 -7.28 15.37
N LEU A 294 13.31 -8.13 16.29
CA LEU A 294 12.63 -8.48 17.53
C LEU A 294 12.48 -7.30 18.50
N ILE A 295 13.52 -6.44 18.59
CA ILE A 295 13.47 -5.22 19.40
C ILE A 295 12.45 -4.26 18.79
N LEU A 296 12.50 -4.08 17.49
CA LEU A 296 11.60 -3.26 16.71
C LEU A 296 10.15 -3.69 16.89
N ASP A 297 9.86 -4.98 16.71
CA ASP A 297 8.51 -5.52 16.90
C ASP A 297 7.99 -5.28 18.33
N LYS A 298 8.85 -5.37 19.35
CA LYS A 298 8.50 -5.04 20.74
C LYS A 298 8.21 -3.56 20.92
N GLU A 299 9.00 -2.68 20.31
CA GLU A 299 8.82 -1.23 20.39
C GLU A 299 7.54 -0.80 19.69
N ILE A 300 7.27 -1.36 18.49
CA ILE A 300 6.03 -1.12 17.76
C ILE A 300 4.83 -1.64 18.55
N LYS A 301 4.92 -2.85 19.09
CA LYS A 301 3.87 -3.38 19.95
C LYS A 301 3.59 -2.50 21.15
N ALA A 302 4.63 -1.99 21.81
CA ALA A 302 4.48 -1.06 22.92
C ALA A 302 3.79 0.24 22.49
N LYS A 303 4.13 0.78 21.30
CA LYS A 303 3.46 1.97 20.74
C LYS A 303 2.00 1.69 20.41
N ILE A 304 1.69 0.51 19.85
CA ILE A 304 0.31 0.09 19.55
C ILE A 304 -0.50 -0.11 20.84
N ASP A 305 0.10 -0.71 21.86
CA ASP A 305 -0.55 -0.89 23.17
C ASP A 305 -0.83 0.47 23.82
N ALA A 306 0.12 1.41 23.78
CA ALA A 306 -0.08 2.78 24.23
C ALA A 306 -1.18 3.51 23.44
N TYR A 307 -1.18 3.36 22.12
CA TYR A 307 -2.22 3.88 21.23
C TYR A 307 -3.60 3.36 21.58
N ASN A 308 -3.75 2.05 21.83
CA ASN A 308 -5.03 1.45 22.20
C ASN A 308 -5.59 2.05 23.52
N VAL A 309 -4.72 2.33 24.48
CA VAL A 309 -5.12 3.02 25.71
C VAL A 309 -5.62 4.44 25.42
N ASP A 310 -4.93 5.16 24.54
CA ASP A 310 -5.32 6.52 24.17
C ASP A 310 -6.58 6.55 23.30
N LYS A 311 -6.76 5.58 22.40
CA LYS A 311 -8.00 5.41 21.65
C LYS A 311 -9.20 5.26 22.57
N CYS A 312 -9.10 4.43 23.62
CA CYS A 312 -10.18 4.27 24.60
C CYS A 312 -10.52 5.59 25.30
N LYS A 313 -9.54 6.45 25.57
CA LYS A 313 -9.77 7.78 26.13
C LYS A 313 -10.53 8.69 25.17
N VAL A 314 -10.17 8.66 23.88
CA VAL A 314 -10.86 9.46 22.84
C VAL A 314 -12.29 8.98 22.66
N VAL A 315 -12.51 7.69 22.52
CA VAL A 315 -13.87 7.10 22.39
C VAL A 315 -14.75 7.49 23.59
N ARG A 316 -14.20 7.42 24.80
CA ARG A 316 -14.93 7.83 26.01
C ARG A 316 -15.25 9.34 25.99
N ALA A 317 -14.28 10.19 25.60
CA ALA A 317 -14.49 11.63 25.54
C ALA A 317 -15.52 12.03 24.47
N LEU A 318 -15.53 11.36 23.31
CA LEU A 318 -16.57 11.52 22.28
C LEU A 318 -17.96 11.11 22.80
N SER A 319 -18.02 9.97 23.50
CA SER A 319 -19.27 9.49 24.12
C SER A 319 -19.78 10.47 25.19
N ASP A 320 -18.91 11.00 26.03
CA ASP A 320 -19.25 12.01 27.04
C ASP A 320 -19.82 13.28 26.37
N LEU A 321 -19.19 13.73 25.27
CA LEU A 321 -19.69 14.90 24.52
C LEU A 321 -21.02 14.62 23.87
N GLN A 322 -21.21 13.45 23.24
CA GLN A 322 -22.49 13.03 22.65
C GLN A 322 -23.61 12.98 23.69
N LEU A 323 -23.32 12.43 24.87
CA LEU A 323 -24.26 12.38 25.99
C LEU A 323 -24.61 13.77 26.51
N ALA A 324 -23.61 14.65 26.68
CA ALA A 324 -23.84 16.03 27.11
C ALA A 324 -24.75 16.80 26.16
N ILE A 325 -24.55 16.62 24.84
CA ILE A 325 -25.42 17.22 23.81
C ILE A 325 -26.84 16.64 23.88
N ALA A 326 -26.97 15.33 23.98
CA ALA A 326 -28.27 14.67 24.03
C ALA A 326 -29.11 15.05 25.28
N MET A 327 -28.45 15.39 26.38
CA MET A 327 -29.11 15.82 27.62
C MET A 327 -29.43 17.33 27.66
N THR A 328 -29.02 18.07 26.66
CA THR A 328 -29.29 19.53 26.61
C THR A 328 -30.50 19.80 25.71
N ASN A 329 -31.45 20.63 26.19
CA ASN A 329 -32.48 21.21 25.34
C ASN A 329 -31.95 22.44 24.56
N ALA A 330 -30.69 22.46 24.28
CA ALA A 330 -30.01 23.62 23.70
C ALA A 330 -30.45 23.82 22.24
N SER A 331 -31.15 24.90 22.00
CA SER A 331 -31.54 25.37 20.64
C SER A 331 -30.36 25.86 19.82
N ASP A 332 -29.19 26.05 20.45
CA ASP A 332 -27.95 26.51 19.85
C ASP A 332 -27.11 25.38 19.19
N ILE A 333 -27.45 24.12 19.46
CA ILE A 333 -26.74 22.98 18.88
C ILE A 333 -27.47 22.49 17.61
N ARG A 334 -26.86 22.68 16.48
CA ARG A 334 -27.43 22.27 15.19
C ARG A 334 -27.40 20.75 15.03
N GLN A 335 -28.47 20.15 14.48
CA GLN A 335 -28.57 18.70 14.22
C GLN A 335 -27.39 18.17 13.36
N GLY A 336 -26.87 18.98 12.42
CA GLY A 336 -25.69 18.62 11.63
C GLY A 336 -24.44 18.39 12.45
N SER A 337 -24.29 19.07 13.57
CA SER A 337 -23.18 18.92 14.49
C SER A 337 -23.24 17.63 15.30
N ILE A 338 -24.45 17.25 15.72
CA ILE A 338 -24.70 15.96 16.37
C ILE A 338 -24.37 14.83 15.40
N ASN A 339 -24.81 14.93 14.15
CA ASN A 339 -24.50 13.94 13.11
C ASN A 339 -23.00 13.81 12.85
N THR A 340 -22.25 14.92 12.89
CA THR A 340 -20.80 14.92 12.72
C THR A 340 -20.09 14.16 13.85
N ILE A 341 -20.45 14.40 15.10
CA ILE A 341 -19.86 13.69 16.25
C ILE A 341 -20.23 12.20 16.20
N THR A 342 -21.49 11.89 15.91
CA THR A 342 -21.95 10.50 15.78
C THR A 342 -21.19 9.78 14.66
N ARG A 343 -20.94 10.45 13.53
CA ARG A 343 -20.12 9.90 12.44
C ARG A 343 -18.72 9.60 12.93
N HIS A 344 -18.01 10.55 13.53
CA HIS A 344 -16.65 10.32 14.01
C HIS A 344 -16.57 9.21 15.06
N PHE A 345 -17.56 9.15 15.95
CA PHE A 345 -17.64 8.05 16.92
C PHE A 345 -17.78 6.69 16.20
N ASN A 346 -18.69 6.61 15.23
CA ASN A 346 -18.94 5.39 14.47
C ASN A 346 -17.73 5.01 13.60
N ASP A 347 -17.06 5.98 12.97
CA ASP A 347 -15.88 5.74 12.16
C ASP A 347 -14.75 5.10 12.98
N ILE A 348 -14.50 5.61 14.20
CA ILE A 348 -13.47 5.07 15.08
C ILE A 348 -13.87 3.71 15.66
N THR A 349 -15.10 3.58 16.16
CA THR A 349 -15.58 2.35 16.82
C THR A 349 -15.91 1.23 15.84
N GLY A 350 -16.33 1.58 14.63
CA GLY A 350 -16.71 0.67 13.56
C GLY A 350 -15.56 0.34 12.58
N ALA A 351 -14.38 0.91 12.79
CA ALA A 351 -13.25 0.68 11.91
C ALA A 351 -12.89 -0.83 11.81
N SER A 352 -12.69 -1.30 10.60
CA SER A 352 -12.48 -2.72 10.31
C SER A 352 -11.12 -3.25 10.80
N ASN A 353 -10.13 -2.38 10.94
CA ASN A 353 -8.79 -2.70 11.41
C ASN A 353 -8.14 -1.50 12.11
N ILE A 354 -6.96 -1.74 12.73
CA ILE A 354 -6.24 -0.72 13.50
C ILE A 354 -5.75 0.43 12.61
N ASP A 355 -5.43 0.17 11.36
CA ASP A 355 -4.92 1.18 10.44
C ASP A 355 -6.02 2.17 10.06
N ASN A 356 -7.24 1.68 9.79
CA ASN A 356 -8.42 2.53 9.60
C ASN A 356 -8.76 3.31 10.87
N GLU A 357 -8.64 2.69 12.04
CA GLU A 357 -8.84 3.39 13.32
C GLU A 357 -7.84 4.54 13.48
N MET A 358 -6.55 4.29 13.18
CA MET A 358 -5.50 5.31 13.24
C MET A 358 -5.75 6.45 12.24
N TYR A 359 -6.19 6.10 11.02
CA TYR A 359 -6.58 7.08 10.01
C TYR A 359 -7.69 8.00 10.53
N TYR A 360 -8.77 7.45 11.04
CA TYR A 360 -9.90 8.23 11.56
C TYR A 360 -9.52 9.06 12.79
N LEU A 361 -8.63 8.57 13.65
CA LEU A 361 -8.12 9.35 14.78
C LEU A 361 -7.20 10.48 14.35
N LYS A 362 -6.33 10.23 13.36
CA LYS A 362 -5.48 11.28 12.76
C LYS A 362 -6.37 12.37 12.15
N TYR A 363 -7.37 11.97 11.39
CA TYR A 363 -8.36 12.89 10.82
C TYR A 363 -9.10 13.69 11.89
N LEU A 364 -9.58 13.06 12.95
CA LEU A 364 -10.26 13.74 14.05
C LEU A 364 -9.32 14.69 14.81
N LYS A 365 -8.04 14.33 14.95
CA LYS A 365 -7.01 15.15 15.59
C LYS A 365 -6.61 16.36 14.75
N ASP A 366 -6.82 16.32 13.43
CA ASP A 366 -6.51 17.43 12.53
C ASP A 366 -7.22 18.70 12.98
N GLN A 367 -6.47 19.78 13.10
CA GLN A 367 -6.99 21.08 13.55
C GLN A 367 -8.12 21.60 12.65
N ARG A 368 -8.14 21.25 11.36
CA ARG A 368 -9.22 21.65 10.44
C ARG A 368 -10.54 20.99 10.82
N VAL A 369 -10.55 19.69 11.16
CA VAL A 369 -11.77 19.01 11.58
C VAL A 369 -12.26 19.57 12.91
N ILE A 370 -11.35 19.83 13.84
CA ILE A 370 -11.68 20.48 15.13
C ILE A 370 -12.24 21.87 14.88
N SER A 371 -11.60 22.71 14.04
CA SER A 371 -12.03 24.07 13.79
C SER A 371 -13.33 24.18 12.97
N GLN A 372 -13.54 23.26 12.03
CA GLN A 372 -14.74 23.31 11.15
C GLN A 372 -15.99 22.69 11.76
N GLY A 373 -15.83 21.67 12.62
CA GLY A 373 -16.96 20.89 13.11
C GLY A 373 -17.16 20.90 14.62
N LEU A 374 -16.10 20.97 15.40
CA LEU A 374 -16.17 20.80 16.85
C LEU A 374 -15.97 22.08 17.65
N ASP A 375 -15.27 23.11 17.12
CA ASP A 375 -15.00 24.36 17.84
C ASP A 375 -16.29 25.14 18.19
N GLN A 376 -17.39 24.90 17.49
CA GLN A 376 -18.69 25.47 17.85
C GLN A 376 -19.14 25.12 19.27
N TYR A 377 -18.61 24.01 19.85
CA TYR A 377 -18.93 23.62 21.22
C TYR A 377 -18.08 24.30 22.27
N SER A 378 -17.03 25.03 21.86
CA SER A 378 -16.13 25.75 22.78
C SER A 378 -16.84 26.86 23.54
N ASN A 379 -17.86 27.43 22.93
CA ASN A 379 -18.66 28.56 23.45
C ASN A 379 -20.14 28.23 23.58
N SER A 380 -20.48 26.97 23.76
CA SER A 380 -21.88 26.58 24.03
C SER A 380 -22.37 27.25 25.32
N HIS A 381 -23.64 27.71 25.33
CA HIS A 381 -24.28 28.23 26.52
C HIS A 381 -24.55 27.15 27.59
N ASN A 382 -24.21 25.89 27.28
CA ASN A 382 -24.32 24.79 28.22
C ASN A 382 -22.96 24.36 28.75
N ASP A 383 -22.73 24.56 30.04
CA ASP A 383 -21.47 24.25 30.71
C ASP A 383 -21.05 22.77 30.58
N ALA A 384 -22.02 21.83 30.55
CA ALA A 384 -21.72 20.43 30.41
C ALA A 384 -21.15 20.10 29.02
N VAL A 385 -21.71 20.70 27.97
CA VAL A 385 -21.24 20.55 26.59
C VAL A 385 -19.85 21.17 26.43
N THR A 386 -19.67 22.41 26.92
CA THR A 386 -18.38 23.09 26.88
C THR A 386 -17.29 22.29 27.63
N LYS A 387 -17.62 21.74 28.80
CA LYS A 387 -16.70 20.93 29.60
C LYS A 387 -16.35 19.61 28.89
N ALA A 388 -17.33 18.94 28.29
CA ALA A 388 -17.11 17.70 27.57
C ALA A 388 -16.28 17.92 26.30
N TYR A 389 -16.54 19.01 25.58
CA TYR A 389 -15.74 19.41 24.41
C TYR A 389 -14.27 19.69 24.80
N LYS A 390 -14.04 20.47 25.86
CA LYS A 390 -12.69 20.77 26.34
C LYS A 390 -11.94 19.49 26.71
N LYS A 391 -12.63 18.55 27.40
CA LYS A 391 -12.05 17.25 27.73
C LYS A 391 -11.66 16.46 26.47
N LEU A 392 -12.50 16.46 25.43
CA LEU A 392 -12.17 15.81 24.14
C LEU A 392 -10.94 16.45 23.50
N LYS A 393 -10.88 17.76 23.47
CA LYS A 393 -9.72 18.51 22.92
C LYS A 393 -8.42 18.20 23.66
N ASP A 394 -8.47 18.16 24.99
CA ASP A 394 -7.32 17.83 25.83
C ASP A 394 -6.85 16.39 25.60
N VAL A 395 -7.78 15.45 25.49
CA VAL A 395 -7.46 14.04 25.19
C VAL A 395 -6.84 13.90 23.80
N LEU A 396 -7.43 14.53 22.78
CA LEU A 396 -6.91 14.48 21.41
C LEU A 396 -5.49 15.08 21.30
N ALA A 397 -5.21 16.15 22.04
CA ALA A 397 -3.88 16.75 22.06
C ALA A 397 -2.82 15.78 22.59
N GLY A 398 -3.19 14.92 23.57
CA GLY A 398 -2.30 13.94 24.18
C GLY A 398 -2.14 12.63 23.43
N VAL A 399 -2.96 12.37 22.40
CA VAL A 399 -2.90 11.11 21.64
C VAL A 399 -1.70 11.10 20.71
N THR A 400 -0.87 10.08 20.82
CA THR A 400 0.19 9.77 19.86
C THR A 400 -0.31 8.66 18.92
N ILE A 401 -0.37 8.96 17.63
CA ILE A 401 -0.76 7.99 16.61
C ILE A 401 0.52 7.42 16.00
N PRO A 402 0.80 6.12 16.17
CA PRO A 402 1.99 5.52 15.60
C PRO A 402 1.95 5.55 14.08
N GLN A 403 2.98 6.10 13.47
CA GLN A 403 3.24 5.95 12.05
C GLN A 403 4.39 4.95 11.92
N VAL A 404 4.03 3.69 11.66
CA VAL A 404 4.93 2.55 11.86
C VAL A 404 6.26 2.71 11.15
N TYR A 405 6.27 3.20 9.92
CA TYR A 405 7.53 3.31 9.20
C TYR A 405 8.17 4.72 9.24
N GLU A 406 7.38 5.79 9.37
CA GLU A 406 7.94 7.15 9.52
C GLU A 406 8.70 7.33 10.83
N ASP A 407 8.18 6.77 11.92
CA ASP A 407 8.84 6.76 13.21
C ASP A 407 10.19 6.00 13.21
N MET A 408 10.40 5.14 12.21
CA MET A 408 11.58 4.29 12.09
C MET A 408 12.63 4.83 11.15
N LYS A 409 12.29 5.77 10.29
CA LYS A 409 13.26 6.41 9.39
C LYS A 409 14.32 7.20 10.15
N GLY A 410 14.10 7.51 11.42
CA GLY A 410 14.95 8.47 12.14
C GLY A 410 14.98 9.80 11.40
N GLU A 411 14.83 10.89 12.05
CA GLU A 411 15.14 12.19 11.49
C GLU A 411 16.50 12.12 10.80
N LYS A 412 16.51 12.25 9.47
CA LYS A 412 17.74 12.46 8.72
C LYS A 412 18.13 13.92 8.81
#